data_b5cee517ddf7e466aaf2b36d7462b888
#
_entry.id   b5cee517ddf7e466aaf2b36d7462b888
#
_cell.length_a   1.000
_cell.length_b   1.000
_cell.length_c   1.000
_cell.angle_alpha   90.00
_cell.angle_beta   90.00
_cell.angle_gamma   90.00
#
_symmetry.space_group_name_H-M   'P 1'
#
loop_
_entity.id
_entity.type
_entity.pdbx_description
1 polymer ?
#
loop_
_entity_poly.entity_id
_entity_poly.type
_entity_poly.pdbx_seq_one_letter_code
_entity_poly.pdbx_strand_id
1 'polypeptide(L)'
;MREVRFHIHRKSTFAGALLPYRMYINGQYIGTIRNGKSLDANVPKAGVYYIEDDILSLRNAVIYDNGLSEYSVVIKRAGGWRTESYNEFYMEKGNVLEQLLSFHWEKLFELQQSMSQSERLLALSVEFWMSAMDDL
;
A
#
# COMPACT_ATOMS: atom_id res chain seq x y z
N MET A 1 17.46 -15.54 -5.62
CA MET A 1 16.62 -14.61 -4.84
C MET A 1 15.17 -14.94 -5.10
N ARG A 2 14.39 -15.07 -4.05
CA ARG A 2 12.96 -15.33 -4.20
C ARG A 2 12.22 -14.09 -4.62
N GLU A 3 11.23 -14.28 -5.46
CA GLU A 3 10.31 -13.25 -5.84
C GLU A 3 8.91 -13.58 -5.31
N VAL A 4 8.14 -12.55 -5.08
CA VAL A 4 6.74 -12.64 -4.67
C VAL A 4 5.90 -11.96 -5.74
N ARG A 5 4.82 -12.59 -6.12
CA ARG A 5 3.92 -12.05 -7.13
C ARG A 5 2.80 -11.25 -6.50
N PHE A 6 2.57 -10.06 -7.04
CA PHE A 6 1.43 -9.23 -6.66
C PHE A 6 0.46 -9.15 -7.84
N HIS A 7 -0.79 -9.45 -7.55
CA HIS A 7 -1.90 -9.22 -8.46
C HIS A 7 -2.71 -8.07 -7.89
N ILE A 8 -2.76 -6.95 -8.62
CA ILE A 8 -3.43 -5.74 -8.15
C ILE A 8 -4.58 -5.44 -9.08
N HIS A 9 -5.78 -5.33 -8.53
CA HIS A 9 -6.98 -4.97 -9.27
C HIS A 9 -7.50 -3.62 -8.81
N ARG A 10 -7.69 -2.71 -9.76
CA ARG A 10 -8.31 -1.41 -9.51
C ARG A 10 -9.78 -1.50 -9.82
N LYS A 11 -10.62 -1.36 -8.80
CA LYS A 11 -12.08 -1.35 -8.98
C LYS A 11 -12.49 -0.18 -9.86
N SER A 12 -13.42 -0.43 -10.77
CA SER A 12 -13.98 0.60 -11.63
C SER A 12 -14.65 1.69 -10.78
N THR A 13 -14.41 2.93 -11.15
CA THR A 13 -15.06 4.08 -10.54
C THR A 13 -15.41 5.08 -11.63
N PHE A 14 -16.48 5.83 -11.44
CA PHE A 14 -16.88 6.86 -12.39
C PHE A 14 -15.97 8.09 -12.26
N ALA A 15 -15.76 8.57 -11.06
CA ALA A 15 -14.91 9.72 -10.80
C ALA A 15 -13.42 9.34 -10.94
N GLY A 16 -12.67 10.11 -11.71
CA GLY A 16 -11.25 9.84 -11.93
C GLY A 16 -10.96 8.65 -12.83
N ALA A 17 -11.96 8.17 -13.58
CA ALA A 17 -11.83 6.99 -14.43
C ALA A 17 -10.71 7.11 -15.48
N LEU A 18 -10.42 8.30 -15.96
CA LEU A 18 -9.40 8.53 -16.99
C LEU A 18 -7.99 8.64 -16.43
N LEU A 19 -7.82 8.74 -15.12
CA LEU A 19 -6.50 8.89 -14.51
C LEU A 19 -5.84 7.51 -14.36
N PRO A 20 -4.68 7.27 -14.99
CA PRO A 20 -3.92 6.05 -14.74
C PRO A 20 -3.21 6.17 -13.40
N TYR A 21 -3.09 5.06 -12.68
CA TYR A 21 -2.31 5.01 -11.44
C TYR A 21 -0.97 4.35 -11.72
N ARG A 22 0.11 5.05 -11.43
CA ARG A 22 1.43 4.43 -11.39
C ARG A 22 1.60 3.78 -10.04
N MET A 23 1.90 2.49 -10.05
CA MET A 23 2.00 1.70 -8.83
C MET A 23 3.44 1.42 -8.48
N TYR A 24 3.71 1.46 -7.19
CA TYR A 24 5.04 1.21 -6.64
C TYR A 24 4.93 0.22 -5.49
N ILE A 25 5.88 -0.68 -5.39
CA ILE A 25 6.05 -1.53 -4.21
C ILE A 25 7.48 -1.35 -3.72
N ASN A 26 7.62 -1.00 -2.45
CA ASN A 26 8.92 -0.74 -1.81
C ASN A 26 9.75 0.28 -2.61
N GLY A 27 9.08 1.31 -3.12
CA GLY A 27 9.71 2.38 -3.88
C GLY A 27 10.04 2.04 -5.33
N GLN A 28 9.79 0.82 -5.77
CA GLN A 28 10.06 0.39 -7.12
C GLN A 28 8.80 0.46 -7.98
N TYR A 29 8.89 1.08 -9.13
CA TYR A 29 7.80 1.14 -10.09
C TYR A 29 7.50 -0.27 -10.62
N ILE A 30 6.22 -0.68 -10.54
CA ILE A 30 5.79 -2.01 -10.98
C ILE A 30 4.83 -1.98 -12.16
N GLY A 31 4.34 -0.83 -12.55
CA GLY A 31 3.46 -0.69 -13.69
C GLY A 31 2.37 0.34 -13.47
N THR A 32 1.59 0.57 -14.51
CA THR A 32 0.47 1.51 -14.50
C THR A 32 -0.83 0.75 -14.62
N ILE A 33 -1.83 1.14 -13.83
CA ILE A 33 -3.11 0.46 -13.81
C ILE A 33 -4.23 1.44 -14.16
N ARG A 34 -5.02 1.08 -15.15
CA ARG A 34 -6.16 1.88 -15.60
C ARG A 34 -7.43 1.45 -14.88
N ASN A 35 -8.45 2.30 -14.96
CA ASN A 35 -9.74 2.05 -14.31
C ASN A 35 -10.30 0.68 -14.68
N GLY A 36 -10.68 -0.11 -13.67
CA GLY A 36 -11.26 -1.43 -13.86
C GLY A 36 -10.28 -2.51 -14.33
N LYS A 37 -8.99 -2.20 -14.40
CA LYS A 37 -7.97 -3.13 -14.91
C LYS A 37 -7.16 -3.72 -13.77
N SER A 38 -6.33 -4.68 -14.13
CA SER A 38 -5.44 -5.37 -13.20
C SER A 38 -4.00 -5.29 -13.66
N LEU A 39 -3.10 -5.48 -12.73
CA LEU A 39 -1.66 -5.47 -12.94
C LEU A 39 -1.04 -6.62 -12.17
N ASP A 40 -0.18 -7.38 -12.83
CA ASP A 40 0.63 -8.40 -12.19
C ASP A 40 2.09 -7.97 -12.18
N ALA A 41 2.76 -8.16 -11.06
CA ALA A 41 4.16 -7.83 -10.94
C ALA A 41 4.86 -8.79 -9.99
N ASN A 42 6.12 -9.08 -10.28
CA ASN A 42 6.99 -9.83 -9.40
C ASN A 42 7.93 -8.86 -8.71
N VAL A 43 8.04 -8.96 -7.40
CA VAL A 43 8.94 -8.12 -6.61
C VAL A 43 9.85 -9.01 -5.76
N PRO A 44 11.04 -8.51 -5.40
CA PRO A 44 11.90 -9.26 -4.49
C PRO A 44 11.20 -9.54 -3.18
N LYS A 45 11.40 -10.74 -2.64
CA LYS A 45 10.87 -11.08 -1.33
C LYS A 45 11.45 -10.14 -0.27
N ALA A 46 10.57 -9.65 0.60
CA ALA A 46 10.92 -8.74 1.68
C ALA A 46 10.12 -9.11 2.93
N GLY A 47 10.46 -8.53 4.06
CA GLY A 47 9.68 -8.73 5.28
C GLY A 47 8.39 -7.94 5.29
N VAL A 48 8.34 -6.88 4.50
CA VAL A 48 7.18 -6.01 4.38
C VAL A 48 7.10 -5.47 2.96
N TYR A 49 5.88 -5.19 2.55
CA TYR A 49 5.62 -4.60 1.24
C TYR A 49 4.81 -3.33 1.43
N TYR A 50 5.37 -2.19 1.01
CA TYR A 50 4.69 -0.90 0.98
C TYR A 50 4.16 -0.68 -0.43
N ILE A 51 2.84 -0.58 -0.56
CA ILE A 51 2.17 -0.39 -1.84
C ILE A 51 1.67 1.03 -1.91
N GLU A 52 2.00 1.74 -2.98
CA GLU A 52 1.59 3.12 -3.17
C GLU A 52 1.22 3.41 -4.61
N ASP A 53 0.35 4.39 -4.79
CA ASP A 53 0.07 4.99 -6.09
C ASP A 53 0.59 6.43 -6.11
N ASP A 54 0.65 7.02 -7.30
CA ASP A 54 1.20 8.37 -7.48
C ASP A 54 0.15 9.47 -7.59
N ILE A 55 -1.15 9.14 -7.47
CA ILE A 55 -2.18 10.11 -7.86
C ILE A 55 -2.96 10.70 -6.70
N LEU A 56 -3.57 9.87 -5.89
CA LEU A 56 -4.56 10.37 -4.95
C LEU A 56 -4.09 10.37 -3.54
N SER A 57 -3.09 9.63 -3.24
CA SER A 57 -2.81 9.47 -1.86
C SER A 57 -1.35 9.52 -1.58
N LEU A 58 -1.08 10.28 -0.66
CA LEU A 58 0.10 10.19 0.12
C LEU A 58 -0.01 9.00 1.09
N ARG A 59 -0.79 7.99 0.74
CA ARG A 59 -1.02 6.82 1.61
C ARG A 59 -0.34 5.60 1.05
N ASN A 60 0.35 4.89 1.92
CA ASN A 60 0.97 3.60 1.63
C ASN A 60 0.19 2.51 2.33
N ALA A 61 -0.20 1.49 1.59
CA ALA A 61 -0.71 0.27 2.19
C ALA A 61 0.46 -0.61 2.60
N VAL A 62 0.28 -1.36 3.66
CA VAL A 62 1.33 -2.20 4.23
C VAL A 62 0.87 -3.64 4.30
N ILE A 63 1.68 -4.54 3.77
CA ILE A 63 1.48 -5.98 3.89
C ILE A 63 2.72 -6.57 4.54
N TYR A 64 2.51 -7.33 5.62
CA TYR A 64 3.57 -8.14 6.19
C TYR A 64 3.71 -9.43 5.39
N ASP A 65 4.94 -9.81 5.13
CA ASP A 65 5.21 -11.12 4.53
C ASP A 65 4.78 -12.22 5.51
N ASN A 66 3.91 -13.10 5.05
CA ASN A 66 3.46 -14.25 5.84
C ASN A 66 3.77 -15.58 5.14
N GLY A 67 4.77 -15.57 4.28
CA GLY A 67 5.25 -16.77 3.62
C GLY A 67 4.53 -17.11 2.33
N LEU A 68 3.58 -16.30 1.89
CA LEU A 68 2.88 -16.54 0.63
C LEU A 68 3.76 -16.18 -0.55
N SER A 69 3.58 -16.89 -1.65
CA SER A 69 4.28 -16.60 -2.91
C SER A 69 3.52 -15.60 -3.78
N GLU A 70 2.25 -15.35 -3.45
CA GLU A 70 1.37 -14.47 -4.22
C GLU A 70 0.41 -13.75 -3.30
N TYR A 71 0.20 -12.47 -3.60
CA TYR A 71 -0.76 -11.61 -2.89
C TYR A 71 -1.70 -10.95 -3.89
N SER A 72 -2.99 -10.99 -3.59
CA SER A 72 -4.01 -10.32 -4.40
C SER A 72 -4.50 -9.08 -3.65
N VAL A 73 -4.38 -7.94 -4.29
CA VAL A 73 -4.71 -6.64 -3.71
C VAL A 73 -5.77 -5.96 -4.55
N VAL A 74 -6.76 -5.38 -3.89
CA VAL A 74 -7.81 -4.62 -4.55
C VAL A 74 -7.74 -3.17 -4.10
N ILE A 75 -7.78 -2.25 -5.06
CA ILE A 75 -7.82 -0.82 -4.81
C ILE A 75 -9.24 -0.33 -5.02
N LYS A 76 -9.79 0.34 -4.00
CA LYS A 76 -11.10 1.00 -4.07
C LYS A 76 -10.94 2.48 -3.78
N ARG A 77 -11.63 3.31 -4.57
CA ARG A 77 -11.68 4.73 -4.30
C ARG A 77 -12.70 5.01 -3.20
N ALA A 78 -12.33 5.89 -2.28
CA ALA A 78 -13.17 6.30 -1.17
C ALA A 78 -13.14 7.83 -1.01
N GLY A 79 -14.06 8.36 -0.21
CA GLY A 79 -14.18 9.79 -0.01
C GLY A 79 -14.80 10.53 -1.20
N GLY A 80 -14.54 11.82 -1.33
CA GLY A 80 -14.85 12.58 -2.53
C GLY A 80 -16.15 13.39 -2.50
N TRP A 81 -17.04 13.22 -1.52
CA TRP A 81 -18.25 14.02 -1.42
C TRP A 81 -18.03 15.30 -0.60
N ARG A 82 -17.51 15.14 0.60
CA ARG A 82 -17.18 16.27 1.50
C ARG A 82 -15.77 16.19 2.03
N THR A 83 -15.01 15.18 1.58
CA THR A 83 -13.64 14.93 1.96
C THR A 83 -12.81 14.70 0.70
N GLU A 84 -11.51 14.76 0.81
CA GLU A 84 -10.63 14.42 -0.30
C GLU A 84 -10.82 12.96 -0.70
N SER A 85 -10.76 12.71 -2.00
CA SER A 85 -10.74 11.34 -2.51
C SER A 85 -9.41 10.68 -2.16
N TYR A 86 -9.47 9.43 -1.81
CA TYR A 86 -8.29 8.62 -1.53
C TYR A 86 -8.54 7.18 -1.94
N ASN A 87 -7.47 6.41 -2.05
CA ASN A 87 -7.58 4.99 -2.34
C ASN A 87 -7.49 4.18 -1.06
N GLU A 88 -8.36 3.20 -0.94
CA GLU A 88 -8.28 2.17 0.08
C GLU A 88 -7.77 0.89 -0.56
N PHE A 89 -6.93 0.18 0.16
CA PHE A 89 -6.31 -1.06 -0.30
C PHE A 89 -6.84 -2.22 0.52
N TYR A 90 -7.15 -3.30 -0.17
CA TYR A 90 -7.70 -4.51 0.45
C TYR A 90 -6.91 -5.73 0.02
N MET A 91 -6.69 -6.65 0.95
CA MET A 91 -6.19 -7.98 0.61
C MET A 91 -7.37 -8.86 0.27
N GLU A 92 -7.33 -9.50 -0.89
CA GLU A 92 -8.33 -10.47 -1.28
C GLU A 92 -7.92 -11.85 -0.79
N LYS A 93 -8.75 -12.43 0.09
CA LYS A 93 -8.55 -13.78 0.63
C LYS A 93 -9.82 -14.59 0.36
N GLY A 94 -9.82 -15.38 -0.73
CA GLY A 94 -11.02 -16.08 -1.18
C GLY A 94 -12.13 -15.08 -1.50
N ASN A 95 -13.27 -15.17 -0.78
CA ASN A 95 -14.41 -14.27 -0.98
C ASN A 95 -14.40 -13.05 -0.04
N VAL A 96 -13.36 -12.89 0.74
CA VAL A 96 -13.28 -11.83 1.75
C VAL A 96 -12.26 -10.79 1.33
N LEU A 97 -12.63 -9.52 1.46
CA LEU A 97 -11.73 -8.39 1.32
C LEU A 97 -11.39 -7.87 2.71
N GLU A 98 -10.13 -7.93 3.08
CA GLU A 98 -9.63 -7.41 4.34
C GLU A 98 -8.92 -6.10 4.09
N GLN A 99 -9.38 -5.02 4.73
CA GLN A 99 -8.76 -3.71 4.53
C GLN A 99 -7.34 -3.72 5.08
N LEU A 100 -6.42 -3.27 4.24
CA LEU A 100 -5.02 -3.15 4.63
C LEU A 100 -4.80 -1.87 5.41
N LEU A 101 -3.90 -1.94 6.36
CA LEU A 101 -3.44 -0.76 7.06
C LEU A 101 -2.75 0.16 6.07
N SER A 102 -3.13 1.44 6.08
CA SER A 102 -2.53 2.42 5.21
C SER A 102 -2.17 3.66 6.01
N PHE A 103 -1.06 4.29 5.63
CA PHE A 103 -0.55 5.46 6.32
C PHE A 103 -0.42 6.62 5.35
N HIS A 104 -0.72 7.81 5.85
CA HIS A 104 -0.35 9.02 5.16
C HIS A 104 1.18 9.16 5.20
N TRP A 105 1.79 9.41 4.05
CA TRP A 105 3.26 9.48 3.95
C TRP A 105 3.88 10.50 4.91
N GLU A 106 3.27 11.68 5.02
CA GLU A 106 3.74 12.72 5.91
C GLU A 106 3.77 12.25 7.37
N LYS A 107 2.80 11.44 7.77
CA LYS A 107 2.73 10.92 9.13
C LYS A 107 3.87 9.97 9.44
N LEU A 108 4.22 9.11 8.50
CA LEU A 108 5.38 8.24 8.65
C LEU A 108 6.67 9.06 8.78
N PHE A 109 6.78 10.09 8.00
CA PHE A 109 7.94 10.99 8.04
C PHE A 109 8.04 11.73 9.39
N GLU A 110 6.92 12.26 9.88
CA GLU A 110 6.85 12.92 11.18
C GLU A 110 7.24 11.97 12.32
N LEU A 111 6.74 10.74 12.30
CA LEU A 111 7.09 9.72 13.28
C LEU A 111 8.59 9.45 13.26
N GLN A 112 9.15 9.30 12.09
CA GLN A 112 10.58 9.06 11.94
C GLN A 112 11.40 10.22 12.51
N GLN A 113 10.97 11.44 12.29
CA GLN A 113 11.63 12.64 12.78
C GLN A 113 11.56 12.78 14.30
N SER A 114 10.47 12.34 14.91
CA SER A 114 10.25 12.45 16.34
C SER A 114 11.00 11.38 17.16
N MET A 115 11.53 10.36 16.50
CA MET A 115 12.24 9.27 17.15
C MET A 115 13.71 9.59 17.40
N SER A 116 14.26 9.05 18.46
CA SER A 116 15.70 9.07 18.70
C SER A 116 16.43 8.24 17.65
N GLN A 117 17.75 8.41 17.54
CA GLN A 117 18.53 7.66 16.57
C GLN A 117 18.43 6.15 16.78
N SER A 118 18.45 5.70 18.04
CA SER A 118 18.29 4.27 18.35
C SER A 118 16.89 3.78 17.97
N GLU A 119 15.86 4.56 18.20
CA GLU A 119 14.50 4.23 17.80
C GLU A 119 14.36 4.17 16.28
N ARG A 120 15.05 5.06 15.56
CA ARG A 120 15.07 5.02 14.10
C ARG A 120 15.68 3.74 13.55
N LEU A 121 16.71 3.23 14.20
CA LEU A 121 17.30 1.96 13.82
C LEU A 121 16.30 0.81 14.04
N LEU A 122 15.56 0.86 15.14
CA LEU A 122 14.50 -0.10 15.40
C LEU A 122 13.33 0.07 14.43
N ALA A 123 13.06 1.29 14.00
CA ALA A 123 12.00 1.58 13.05
C ALA A 123 12.26 1.06 11.64
N LEU A 124 13.44 0.52 11.37
CA LEU A 124 13.67 -0.27 10.17
C LEU A 124 12.93 -1.61 10.25
N SER A 125 12.52 -2.01 11.45
CA SER A 125 11.61 -3.13 11.65
C SER A 125 10.17 -2.66 11.42
N VAL A 126 9.47 -3.32 10.53
CA VAL A 126 8.10 -2.99 10.19
C VAL A 126 7.17 -3.16 11.38
N GLU A 127 7.44 -4.17 12.20
CA GLU A 127 6.64 -4.44 13.40
C GLU A 127 6.67 -3.27 14.36
N PHE A 128 7.83 -2.63 14.50
CA PHE A 128 7.94 -1.43 15.32
C PHE A 128 7.07 -0.29 14.77
N TRP A 129 7.12 -0.07 13.46
CA TRP A 129 6.29 0.94 12.81
C TRP A 129 4.81 0.70 13.04
N MET A 130 4.39 -0.55 12.91
CA MET A 130 2.99 -0.90 13.12
C MET A 130 2.56 -0.65 14.55
N SER A 131 3.38 -1.01 15.53
CA SER A 131 3.09 -0.75 16.94
C SER A 131 2.99 0.74 17.24
N ALA A 132 3.89 1.53 16.68
CA ALA A 132 3.88 2.98 16.86
C ALA A 132 2.62 3.63 16.27
N MET A 133 2.12 3.10 15.16
CA MET A 133 0.91 3.61 14.52
C MET A 133 -0.35 3.23 15.28
N ASP A 134 -0.38 2.06 15.91
CA ASP A 134 -1.52 1.62 16.72
C ASP A 134 -1.73 2.52 17.95
N ASP A 135 -0.66 3.15 18.43
CA ASP A 135 -0.71 4.07 19.57
C ASP A 135 -1.17 5.49 19.20
N LEU A 136 -1.38 5.75 17.95
CA LEU A 136 -1.83 7.04 17.46
C LEU A 136 -3.35 7.07 17.26
#